data_a69a9613c949e38316fddb3b03c482d9
#
_entry.id   a69a9613c949e38316fddb3b03c482d9
#
_cell.length_a   1.000
_cell.length_b   1.000
_cell.length_c   1.000
_cell.angle_alpha   90.00
_cell.angle_beta   90.00
_cell.angle_gamma   90.00
#
_symmetry.space_group_name_H-M   'P 1'
#
loop_
_entity.id
_entity.type
_entity.pdbx_description
1 polymer ?
#
loop_
_entity_poly.entity_id
_entity_poly.type
_entity_poly.pdbx_seq_one_letter_code
_entity_poly.pdbx_strand_id
1 'polypeptide(L)'
;MKNKRLIITAVTAGLFAGLLSSCMDNFLDKPAHNMTPSVSLNDPIKLSSSVYGAILTLSEGQGDAFSTMGEIASDNALRGSILSDAGNVTHNRLYNQFQNFYGIAPSSTNFINDIWTASYKGIDRTNTNIRALNSYFDEFMNKYKNGLIAENRVVRAFFYMTLVNTFGEVVILPEEGDITPAEYARLTNDKSVTQLYDYIVEDLRQAVKYIPTKQEWKELYGIDWQGHAHMGTAQGLLAKALLYQAANELYFNHHQEKAEKCYQEIVEIVKAMEEDYPLHGNFEEIFRRAGNYCSESLFEIGTESTANGDTRFAGWRPSQPRSYSGYGRVAPTLNLINQYEKNNAGEIIDARYFGTVLFGVTNPLSGMVHPGNNSPFRKINGDLINGVAFNNKNLLAAGWPNRYSRKAAQEKPISTSNTPQTNLGGSNLKLLRMGEVLLVGAEAAHYAGEYGLAVKWLNLVRKRANLEDSPVTSGTALLEQIWKDKRLEIALEWSNRYYELVRIDKLNPGYMMDAMNAKVNDEFNGIEQHLNNTNGWNAINKPNFPITQENFRTLIPLCNKLEVPRNYTMPIPTTVLSDMLNVKQTQYYR
;
A
#
# COMPACT_ATOMS: atom_id res chain seq x y z
N MET A 1 13.91 66.72 -3.51
CA MET A 1 14.56 65.38 -3.34
C MET A 1 14.09 64.58 -2.09
N LYS A 2 13.39 65.19 -1.09
CA LYS A 2 12.91 64.48 0.11
C LYS A 2 11.65 63.62 -0.13
N ASN A 3 10.79 63.95 -1.08
CA ASN A 3 9.54 63.23 -1.28
C ASN A 3 9.67 61.93 -2.12
N LYS A 4 10.77 61.74 -2.86
CA LYS A 4 10.99 60.46 -3.59
C LYS A 4 11.50 59.32 -2.69
N ARG A 5 12.16 59.62 -1.58
CA ARG A 5 12.63 58.60 -0.63
C ARG A 5 11.49 58.04 0.23
N LEU A 6 10.47 58.83 0.54
CA LEU A 6 9.31 58.34 1.33
C LEU A 6 8.41 57.40 0.54
N ILE A 7 8.27 57.63 -0.77
CA ILE A 7 7.46 56.78 -1.66
C ILE A 7 8.14 55.41 -1.88
N ILE A 8 9.46 55.39 -2.03
CA ILE A 8 10.21 54.12 -2.21
C ILE A 8 10.18 53.29 -0.94
N THR A 9 10.23 53.90 0.23
CA THR A 9 10.17 53.15 1.52
C THR A 9 8.77 52.64 1.80
N ALA A 10 7.72 53.34 1.39
CA ALA A 10 6.33 52.85 1.53
C ALA A 10 6.01 51.71 0.53
N VAL A 11 6.55 51.77 -0.69
CA VAL A 11 6.36 50.70 -1.68
C VAL A 11 7.15 49.44 -1.32
N THR A 12 8.36 49.55 -0.78
CA THR A 12 9.13 48.41 -0.29
C THR A 12 8.54 47.79 0.98
N ALA A 13 7.98 48.57 1.91
CA ALA A 13 7.27 48.05 3.07
C ALA A 13 5.95 47.36 2.69
N GLY A 14 5.22 47.88 1.69
CA GLY A 14 4.01 47.25 1.16
C GLY A 14 4.27 45.98 0.37
N LEU A 15 5.39 45.88 -0.34
CA LEU A 15 5.81 44.66 -1.04
C LEU A 15 6.32 43.57 -0.08
N PHE A 16 6.94 43.93 1.03
CA PHE A 16 7.36 42.95 2.05
C PHE A 16 6.18 42.47 2.92
N ALA A 17 5.17 43.32 3.18
CA ALA A 17 3.95 42.90 3.85
C ALA A 17 3.06 42.01 2.96
N GLY A 18 3.07 42.19 1.64
CA GLY A 18 2.36 41.35 0.67
C GLY A 18 3.02 39.98 0.44
N LEU A 19 4.31 39.84 0.69
CA LEU A 19 5.03 38.59 0.53
C LEU A 19 4.96 37.68 1.77
N LEU A 20 4.55 38.20 2.93
CA LEU A 20 4.36 37.43 4.15
C LEU A 20 2.94 36.90 4.34
N SER A 21 1.97 37.34 3.52
CA SER A 21 0.58 36.85 3.58
C SER A 21 0.29 35.70 2.60
N SER A 22 1.28 35.28 1.79
CA SER A 22 1.09 34.26 0.74
C SER A 22 1.43 32.81 1.18
N CYS A 23 1.89 32.60 2.40
CA CYS A 23 2.32 31.27 2.89
C CYS A 23 1.51 30.75 4.09
N MET A 24 0.39 31.35 4.44
CA MET A 24 -0.51 30.85 5.47
C MET A 24 -1.86 30.41 4.91
N ASP A 25 -1.84 29.65 3.84
CA ASP A 25 -2.97 28.78 3.54
C ASP A 25 -2.89 27.61 4.50
N ASN A 26 -3.51 27.76 5.66
CA ASN A 26 -3.58 26.77 6.69
C ASN A 26 -4.07 25.45 6.12
N PHE A 27 -3.30 24.40 6.32
CA PHE A 27 -3.61 23.03 5.94
C PHE A 27 -4.99 22.57 6.42
N LEU A 28 -5.48 23.12 7.55
CA LEU A 28 -6.81 22.85 8.10
C LEU A 28 -7.88 23.86 7.62
N ASP A 29 -7.53 25.02 7.11
CA ASP A 29 -8.49 26.06 6.69
C ASP A 29 -8.99 25.91 5.25
N LYS A 30 -8.44 25.00 4.44
CA LYS A 30 -9.06 24.66 3.16
C LYS A 30 -10.24 23.75 3.43
N PRO A 31 -11.49 24.23 3.26
CA PRO A 31 -12.61 23.31 3.21
C PRO A 31 -12.25 22.26 2.16
N ALA A 32 -12.42 20.99 2.51
CA ALA A 32 -12.13 19.89 1.60
C ALA A 32 -12.77 20.24 0.24
N HIS A 33 -11.97 20.33 -0.81
CA HIS A 33 -12.36 20.84 -2.14
C HIS A 33 -13.54 20.09 -2.78
N ASN A 34 -14.10 19.06 -2.10
CA ASN A 34 -15.23 18.25 -2.49
C ASN A 34 -16.37 18.20 -1.44
N MET A 35 -16.34 19.00 -0.41
CA MET A 35 -17.55 19.25 0.36
C MET A 35 -18.39 20.27 -0.39
N THR A 36 -19.36 19.80 -1.17
CA THR A 36 -20.50 20.66 -1.50
C THR A 36 -21.05 21.23 -0.19
N PRO A 37 -21.28 22.55 -0.08
CA PRO A 37 -21.77 23.19 1.16
C PRO A 37 -23.14 22.70 1.63
N SER A 38 -23.70 21.70 0.98
CA SER A 38 -25.03 21.13 1.22
C SER A 38 -25.05 19.67 1.71
N VAL A 39 -23.91 19.07 2.08
CA VAL A 39 -24.00 17.88 2.93
C VAL A 39 -24.41 18.41 4.30
N SER A 40 -25.73 18.46 4.51
CA SER A 40 -26.26 18.87 5.80
C SER A 40 -25.65 17.94 6.83
N LEU A 41 -25.11 18.51 7.91
CA LEU A 41 -24.72 17.76 9.12
C LEU A 41 -25.88 16.86 9.64
N ASN A 42 -27.03 16.88 8.98
CA ASN A 42 -28.26 16.17 9.25
C ASN A 42 -28.34 14.78 8.60
N ASP A 43 -27.30 14.32 7.85
CA ASP A 43 -27.27 12.96 7.32
C ASP A 43 -26.00 12.24 7.85
N PRO A 44 -26.11 11.59 9.03
CA PRO A 44 -24.98 10.91 9.66
C PRO A 44 -24.35 9.81 8.80
N ILE A 45 -25.15 9.24 7.89
CA ILE A 45 -24.72 8.20 6.96
C ILE A 45 -23.75 8.78 5.93
N LYS A 46 -24.15 9.89 5.28
CA LYS A 46 -23.28 10.58 4.33
C LYS A 46 -22.04 11.15 4.99
N LEU A 47 -22.18 11.60 6.24
CA LEU A 47 -21.05 12.08 7.03
C LEU A 47 -20.06 10.94 7.25
N SER A 48 -20.50 9.77 7.74
CA SER A 48 -19.64 8.60 7.94
C SER A 48 -19.00 8.15 6.63
N SER A 49 -19.72 8.12 5.52
CA SER A 49 -19.20 7.74 4.20
C SER A 49 -18.07 8.66 3.69
N SER A 50 -18.01 9.90 4.17
CA SER A 50 -17.02 10.89 3.72
C SER A 50 -15.56 10.50 3.99
N VAL A 51 -15.32 9.60 4.97
CA VAL A 51 -13.96 9.18 5.37
C VAL A 51 -13.28 8.31 4.32
N TYR A 52 -14.05 7.56 3.52
CA TYR A 52 -13.49 6.71 2.45
C TYR A 52 -12.85 7.53 1.32
N GLY A 53 -13.34 8.75 1.09
CA GLY A 53 -12.70 9.68 0.17
C GLY A 53 -11.27 10.06 0.58
N ALA A 54 -10.95 10.03 1.88
CA ALA A 54 -9.60 10.27 2.35
C ALA A 54 -8.66 9.08 2.06
N ILE A 55 -9.18 7.84 2.07
CA ILE A 55 -8.39 6.65 1.67
C ILE A 55 -8.04 6.75 0.18
N LEU A 56 -8.98 7.22 -0.66
CA LEU A 56 -8.71 7.45 -2.08
C LEU A 56 -7.59 8.47 -2.29
N THR A 57 -7.48 9.51 -1.47
CA THR A 57 -6.40 10.51 -1.60
C THR A 57 -5.01 9.95 -1.34
N LEU A 58 -4.87 8.85 -0.58
CA LEU A 58 -3.59 8.12 -0.47
C LEU A 58 -3.14 7.54 -1.81
N SER A 59 -4.08 7.33 -2.75
CA SER A 59 -3.84 6.72 -4.05
C SER A 59 -3.90 7.70 -5.21
N GLU A 60 -4.50 8.89 -5.04
CA GLU A 60 -4.75 9.87 -6.11
C GLU A 60 -3.68 10.96 -6.21
N GLY A 61 -2.74 11.06 -5.27
CA GLY A 61 -1.66 12.03 -5.29
C GLY A 61 -0.77 11.91 -6.53
N GLN A 62 0.20 12.81 -6.69
CA GLN A 62 1.12 12.87 -7.85
C GLN A 62 1.83 11.55 -8.16
N GLY A 63 1.43 10.47 -7.58
CA GLY A 63 2.06 9.25 -7.92
C GLY A 63 2.00 8.13 -6.93
N ASP A 64 0.85 7.80 -6.45
CA ASP A 64 0.83 6.49 -5.85
C ASP A 64 1.68 6.36 -4.60
N ALA A 65 1.76 7.45 -3.84
CA ALA A 65 2.66 7.55 -2.70
C ALA A 65 2.60 6.30 -1.82
N PHE A 66 1.39 5.85 -1.54
CA PHE A 66 1.19 4.71 -0.65
C PHE A 66 1.53 3.37 -1.33
N SER A 67 0.98 3.08 -2.51
CA SER A 67 1.27 1.82 -3.23
C SER A 67 2.71 1.73 -3.70
N THR A 68 3.27 2.87 -4.13
CA THR A 68 4.65 2.94 -4.61
C THR A 68 5.64 2.70 -3.50
N MET A 69 5.48 3.36 -2.36
CA MET A 69 6.46 3.27 -1.28
C MET A 69 6.55 1.83 -0.76
N GLY A 70 5.43 1.20 -0.44
CA GLY A 70 5.46 -0.12 0.18
C GLY A 70 5.91 -1.25 -0.74
N GLU A 71 5.65 -1.15 -2.03
CA GLU A 71 6.04 -2.20 -2.98
C GLU A 71 7.44 -1.95 -3.58
N ILE A 72 7.77 -0.72 -3.96
CA ILE A 72 9.07 -0.40 -4.56
C ILE A 72 10.20 -0.36 -3.52
N ALA A 73 9.90 0.12 -2.30
CA ALA A 73 10.82 0.08 -1.16
C ALA A 73 10.93 -1.32 -0.54
N SER A 74 10.55 -2.37 -1.28
CA SER A 74 10.60 -3.75 -0.83
C SER A 74 11.28 -4.65 -1.87
N ASP A 75 11.33 -5.94 -1.56
CA ASP A 75 11.84 -6.98 -2.43
C ASP A 75 10.79 -7.48 -3.45
N ASN A 76 9.55 -6.95 -3.43
CA ASN A 76 8.49 -7.37 -4.34
C ASN A 76 8.54 -6.69 -5.70
N ALA A 77 8.88 -5.40 -5.74
CA ALA A 77 8.78 -4.65 -6.98
C ALA A 77 10.00 -3.78 -7.29
N LEU A 78 10.17 -3.55 -8.58
CA LEU A 78 11.01 -2.51 -9.14
C LEU A 78 10.14 -1.38 -9.66
N ARG A 79 10.74 -0.22 -9.76
CA ARG A 79 10.19 0.82 -10.60
C ARG A 79 10.14 0.33 -12.04
N GLY A 80 8.91 0.05 -12.51
CA GLY A 80 8.66 -0.16 -13.92
C GLY A 80 8.46 1.20 -14.58
N SER A 81 9.14 1.52 -15.61
CA SER A 81 8.80 2.50 -16.65
C SER A 81 9.95 2.66 -17.63
N ILE A 82 9.69 3.32 -18.74
CA ILE A 82 10.64 3.50 -19.82
C ILE A 82 11.79 4.40 -19.35
N LEU A 83 13.00 4.01 -19.64
CA LEU A 83 14.17 4.89 -19.54
C LEU A 83 14.00 6.19 -20.37
N SER A 84 13.11 6.20 -21.37
CA SER A 84 12.80 7.41 -22.14
C SER A 84 11.96 8.44 -21.38
N ASP A 85 11.37 8.11 -20.23
CA ASP A 85 10.85 9.10 -19.29
C ASP A 85 11.99 9.84 -18.55
N ALA A 86 13.23 9.62 -18.98
CA ALA A 86 14.42 10.33 -18.52
C ALA A 86 14.32 11.87 -18.64
N GLY A 87 13.40 12.39 -19.46
CA GLY A 87 13.06 13.82 -19.48
C GLY A 87 12.37 14.32 -18.20
N ASN A 88 11.81 13.43 -17.36
CA ASN A 88 11.24 13.80 -16.06
C ASN A 88 12.16 13.36 -14.92
N VAL A 89 13.34 13.96 -14.87
CA VAL A 89 14.43 13.63 -13.94
C VAL A 89 13.95 13.63 -12.47
N THR A 90 13.03 14.53 -12.12
CA THR A 90 12.56 14.69 -10.74
C THR A 90 11.72 13.50 -10.29
N HIS A 91 10.73 13.08 -11.07
CA HIS A 91 9.89 11.90 -10.74
C HIS A 91 10.73 10.63 -10.70
N ASN A 92 11.58 10.44 -11.68
CA ASN A 92 12.45 9.28 -11.77
C ASN A 92 13.40 9.18 -10.58
N ARG A 93 13.89 10.30 -10.07
CA ARG A 93 14.77 10.36 -8.91
C ARG A 93 14.05 9.88 -7.64
N LEU A 94 12.79 10.29 -7.41
CA LEU A 94 12.03 9.92 -6.23
C LEU A 94 11.80 8.40 -6.13
N TYR A 95 11.33 7.78 -7.23
CA TYR A 95 11.16 6.32 -7.24
C TYR A 95 12.46 5.56 -7.01
N ASN A 96 13.56 6.03 -7.61
CA ASN A 96 14.87 5.42 -7.40
C ASN A 96 15.38 5.58 -5.97
N GLN A 97 15.04 6.67 -5.28
CA GLN A 97 15.37 6.87 -3.87
C GLN A 97 14.73 5.77 -3.00
N PHE A 98 13.44 5.49 -3.19
CA PHE A 98 12.76 4.41 -2.45
C PHE A 98 13.24 3.02 -2.86
N GLN A 99 13.39 2.76 -4.15
CA GLN A 99 13.86 1.47 -4.65
C GLN A 99 15.23 1.09 -4.10
N ASN A 100 16.11 2.06 -3.96
CA ASN A 100 17.52 1.86 -3.63
C ASN A 100 17.87 2.33 -2.21
N PHE A 101 16.96 2.91 -1.49
CA PHE A 101 17.18 3.58 -0.18
C PHE A 101 18.31 4.62 -0.23
N TYR A 102 18.38 5.38 -1.32
CA TYR A 102 19.47 6.34 -1.55
C TYR A 102 18.95 7.78 -1.56
N GLY A 103 19.50 8.62 -0.68
CA GLY A 103 19.20 10.05 -0.66
C GLY A 103 17.77 10.38 -0.21
N ILE A 104 17.12 9.53 0.58
CA ILE A 104 15.85 9.83 1.23
C ILE A 104 16.11 10.89 2.30
N ALA A 105 15.48 12.05 2.16
CA ALA A 105 15.64 13.19 3.07
C ALA A 105 14.30 13.88 3.33
N PRO A 106 14.15 14.65 4.41
CA PRO A 106 12.91 15.39 4.73
C PRO A 106 12.41 16.30 3.61
N SER A 107 13.33 16.77 2.76
CA SER A 107 13.02 17.60 1.58
C SER A 107 12.73 16.82 0.30
N SER A 108 12.81 15.48 0.30
CA SER A 108 12.75 14.62 -0.92
C SER A 108 11.37 14.22 -1.45
N THR A 109 10.33 14.77 -1.28
CA THR A 109 9.27 14.60 -0.49
C THR A 109 7.79 14.69 -0.91
N ASN A 110 7.46 14.66 -2.20
CA ASN A 110 6.03 14.65 -2.53
C ASN A 110 5.30 13.41 -1.99
N PHE A 111 5.86 12.21 -2.18
CA PHE A 111 5.22 10.97 -1.73
C PHE A 111 5.06 10.87 -0.21
N ILE A 112 6.12 11.21 0.53
CA ILE A 112 6.11 11.14 2.01
C ILE A 112 5.13 12.18 2.56
N ASN A 113 5.13 13.39 1.96
CA ASN A 113 4.20 14.45 2.32
C ASN A 113 2.74 14.08 2.00
N ASP A 114 2.50 13.42 0.87
CA ASP A 114 1.15 12.97 0.48
C ASP A 114 0.60 11.93 1.47
N ILE A 115 1.42 10.97 1.92
CA ILE A 115 1.01 9.99 2.94
C ILE A 115 0.66 10.69 4.26
N TRP A 116 1.51 11.59 4.72
CA TRP A 116 1.25 12.37 5.94
C TRP A 116 -0.04 13.15 5.83
N THR A 117 -0.14 13.98 4.80
CA THR A 117 -1.28 14.88 4.59
C THR A 117 -2.59 14.15 4.41
N ALA A 118 -2.63 13.10 3.59
CA ALA A 118 -3.85 12.32 3.35
C ALA A 118 -4.30 11.58 4.62
N SER A 119 -3.36 11.02 5.38
CA SER A 119 -3.68 10.30 6.61
C SER A 119 -4.25 11.24 7.68
N TYR A 120 -3.62 12.40 7.90
CA TYR A 120 -4.15 13.36 8.88
C TYR A 120 -5.47 14.00 8.46
N LYS A 121 -5.70 14.23 7.17
CA LYS A 121 -7.04 14.62 6.66
C LYS A 121 -8.09 13.55 6.94
N GLY A 122 -7.72 12.27 6.79
CA GLY A 122 -8.59 11.16 7.12
C GLY A 122 -8.91 11.13 8.63
N ILE A 123 -7.92 11.26 9.48
CA ILE A 123 -8.08 11.29 10.95
C ILE A 123 -8.95 12.47 11.38
N ASP A 124 -8.72 13.65 10.84
CA ASP A 124 -9.51 14.84 11.16
C ASP A 124 -10.98 14.66 10.78
N ARG A 125 -11.26 14.08 9.60
CA ARG A 125 -12.62 13.73 9.18
C ARG A 125 -13.27 12.72 10.12
N THR A 126 -12.54 11.67 10.53
CA THR A 126 -13.08 10.68 11.47
C THR A 126 -13.39 11.29 12.83
N ASN A 127 -12.52 12.15 13.36
CA ASN A 127 -12.75 12.85 14.62
C ASN A 127 -13.98 13.77 14.52
N THR A 128 -14.09 14.54 13.44
CA THR A 128 -15.23 15.42 13.18
C THR A 128 -16.54 14.63 13.09
N ASN A 129 -16.54 13.49 12.39
CA ASN A 129 -17.70 12.61 12.29
C ASN A 129 -18.10 12.03 13.65
N ILE A 130 -17.13 11.55 14.44
CA ILE A 130 -17.39 11.00 15.78
C ILE A 130 -18.01 12.08 16.68
N ARG A 131 -17.47 13.31 16.67
CA ARG A 131 -18.07 14.44 17.42
C ARG A 131 -19.50 14.73 16.98
N ALA A 132 -19.73 14.83 15.68
CA ALA A 132 -21.06 15.08 15.12
C ALA A 132 -22.05 13.95 15.49
N LEU A 133 -21.63 12.69 15.35
CA LEU A 133 -22.45 11.53 15.75
C LEU A 133 -22.76 11.53 17.25
N ASN A 134 -21.80 11.91 18.11
CA ASN A 134 -22.00 12.01 19.55
C ASN A 134 -23.02 13.09 19.92
N SER A 135 -23.11 14.17 19.16
CA SER A 135 -24.07 15.25 19.37
C SER A 135 -25.50 14.96 18.84
N TYR A 136 -25.67 13.83 18.16
CA TYR A 136 -26.94 13.48 17.53
C TYR A 136 -27.90 12.82 18.54
N PHE A 137 -29.16 13.30 18.63
CA PHE A 137 -30.14 12.87 19.63
C PHE A 137 -31.43 12.27 19.04
N ASP A 138 -31.47 11.98 17.74
CA ASP A 138 -32.62 11.35 17.11
C ASP A 138 -32.76 9.89 17.54
N GLU A 139 -33.96 9.47 17.98
CA GLU A 139 -34.23 8.12 18.47
C GLU A 139 -33.98 7.05 17.39
N PHE A 140 -34.30 7.35 16.13
CA PHE A 140 -34.03 6.46 15.00
C PHE A 140 -32.53 6.25 14.78
N MET A 141 -31.75 7.30 14.89
CA MET A 141 -30.32 7.27 14.69
C MET A 141 -29.56 6.69 15.88
N ASN A 142 -30.11 6.73 17.10
CA ASN A 142 -29.47 6.13 18.27
C ASN A 142 -29.19 4.64 18.09
N LYS A 143 -30.02 3.93 17.35
CA LYS A 143 -29.81 2.51 17.02
C LYS A 143 -28.52 2.27 16.22
N TYR A 144 -28.17 3.20 15.33
CA TYR A 144 -27.06 3.05 14.39
C TYR A 144 -25.82 3.84 14.79
N LYS A 145 -25.98 4.80 15.70
CA LYS A 145 -24.94 5.72 16.14
C LYS A 145 -23.62 5.02 16.51
N ASN A 146 -23.72 4.00 17.37
CA ASN A 146 -22.53 3.27 17.82
C ASN A 146 -21.84 2.51 16.69
N GLY A 147 -22.60 1.96 15.74
CA GLY A 147 -22.07 1.30 14.54
C GLY A 147 -21.33 2.28 13.63
N LEU A 148 -21.91 3.48 13.41
CA LEU A 148 -21.27 4.53 12.61
C LEU A 148 -20.01 5.10 13.28
N ILE A 149 -20.02 5.28 14.60
CA ILE A 149 -18.83 5.66 15.37
C ILE A 149 -17.76 4.58 15.26
N ALA A 150 -18.16 3.30 15.38
CA ALA A 150 -17.23 2.18 15.26
C ALA A 150 -16.60 2.11 13.86
N GLU A 151 -17.36 2.36 12.79
CA GLU A 151 -16.85 2.48 11.42
C GLU A 151 -15.77 3.58 11.31
N ASN A 152 -16.03 4.77 11.86
CA ASN A 152 -15.05 5.86 11.86
C ASN A 152 -13.79 5.50 12.66
N ARG A 153 -13.91 4.78 13.79
CA ARG A 153 -12.76 4.28 14.56
C ARG A 153 -11.90 3.30 13.76
N VAL A 154 -12.52 2.39 12.99
CA VAL A 154 -11.80 1.46 12.10
C VAL A 154 -10.97 2.23 11.08
N VAL A 155 -11.57 3.23 10.41
CA VAL A 155 -10.88 4.05 9.41
C VAL A 155 -9.79 4.91 10.06
N ARG A 156 -10.02 5.46 11.24
CA ARG A 156 -9.01 6.20 12.01
C ARG A 156 -7.80 5.34 12.36
N ALA A 157 -8.05 4.13 12.84
CA ALA A 157 -7.01 3.16 13.15
C ALA A 157 -6.19 2.79 11.91
N PHE A 158 -6.82 2.60 10.75
CA PHE A 158 -6.13 2.38 9.47
C PHE A 158 -5.16 3.52 9.13
N PHE A 159 -5.58 4.78 9.29
CA PHE A 159 -4.70 5.92 9.03
C PHE A 159 -3.57 6.03 10.05
N TYR A 160 -3.83 5.81 11.34
CA TYR A 160 -2.75 5.80 12.34
C TYR A 160 -1.78 4.64 12.13
N MET A 161 -2.23 3.44 11.76
CA MET A 161 -1.32 2.35 11.37
C MET A 161 -0.43 2.74 10.20
N THR A 162 -0.99 3.41 9.18
CA THR A 162 -0.24 3.92 8.03
C THR A 162 0.83 4.92 8.46
N LEU A 163 0.47 5.88 9.31
CA LEU A 163 1.40 6.90 9.83
C LEU A 163 2.51 6.29 10.68
N VAL A 164 2.16 5.45 11.65
CA VAL A 164 3.12 4.85 12.59
C VAL A 164 4.09 3.93 11.85
N ASN A 165 3.62 3.12 10.91
CA ASN A 165 4.47 2.24 10.11
C ASN A 165 5.38 3.03 9.14
N THR A 166 4.95 4.22 8.73
CA THR A 166 5.76 5.06 7.83
C THR A 166 6.75 5.93 8.60
N PHE A 167 6.32 6.60 9.68
CA PHE A 167 7.08 7.66 10.33
C PHE A 167 7.54 7.33 11.76
N GLY A 168 7.01 6.27 12.36
CA GLY A 168 7.29 5.92 13.76
C GLY A 168 6.47 6.78 14.73
N GLU A 169 7.12 7.66 15.46
CA GLU A 169 6.48 8.56 16.43
C GLU A 169 5.71 9.67 15.72
N VAL A 170 4.38 9.67 15.86
CA VAL A 170 3.47 10.62 15.19
C VAL A 170 2.54 11.29 16.20
N VAL A 171 1.87 12.34 15.76
CA VAL A 171 0.96 13.13 16.58
C VAL A 171 -0.40 12.43 16.70
N ILE A 172 -0.95 12.32 17.92
CA ILE A 172 -2.36 11.96 18.11
C ILE A 172 -3.17 13.26 18.12
N LEU A 173 -4.09 13.41 17.14
CA LEU A 173 -5.02 14.52 17.12
C LEU A 173 -6.08 14.34 18.21
N PRO A 174 -6.42 15.38 18.97
CA PRO A 174 -7.53 15.34 19.92
C PRO A 174 -8.85 14.95 19.23
N GLU A 175 -9.62 14.10 19.89
CA GLU A 175 -10.97 13.73 19.40
C GLU A 175 -11.98 14.81 19.72
N GLU A 176 -11.83 15.49 20.87
CA GLU A 176 -12.74 16.50 21.36
C GLU A 176 -12.30 17.92 20.95
N GLY A 177 -13.29 18.75 20.61
CA GLY A 177 -13.10 20.15 20.24
C GLY A 177 -12.54 20.35 18.82
N ASP A 178 -12.70 21.56 18.31
CA ASP A 178 -12.04 21.99 17.07
C ASP A 178 -10.64 22.50 17.43
N ILE A 179 -9.64 22.04 16.68
CA ILE A 179 -8.25 22.44 16.91
C ILE A 179 -8.00 23.76 16.17
N THR A 180 -7.67 24.81 16.92
CA THR A 180 -7.25 26.07 16.31
C THR A 180 -5.85 25.94 15.69
N PRO A 181 -5.49 26.80 14.72
CA PRO A 181 -4.14 26.79 14.12
C PRO A 181 -3.02 26.94 15.18
N ALA A 182 -3.26 27.71 16.24
CA ALA A 182 -2.30 27.89 17.31
C ALA A 182 -2.12 26.64 18.19
N GLU A 183 -3.18 25.88 18.41
CA GLU A 183 -3.14 24.58 19.11
C GLU A 183 -2.48 23.52 18.24
N TYR A 184 -2.83 23.48 16.93
CA TYR A 184 -2.20 22.58 15.98
C TYR A 184 -0.69 22.74 15.93
N ALA A 185 -0.20 23.98 15.88
CA ALA A 185 1.24 24.26 15.89
C ALA A 185 1.96 23.80 17.17
N ARG A 186 1.23 23.56 18.28
CA ARG A 186 1.78 23.14 19.57
C ARG A 186 1.69 21.64 19.83
N LEU A 187 1.03 20.88 18.95
CA LEU A 187 0.95 19.43 19.10
C LEU A 187 2.35 18.80 19.07
N THR A 188 2.50 17.68 19.77
CA THR A 188 3.76 16.96 19.92
C THR A 188 3.63 15.51 19.45
N ASN A 189 4.72 14.93 18.96
CA ASN A 189 4.84 13.50 18.68
C ASN A 189 5.67 12.82 19.79
N ASP A 190 5.26 13.00 21.03
CA ASP A 190 5.95 12.51 22.23
C ASP A 190 5.55 11.10 22.67
N LYS A 191 4.55 10.51 22.02
CA LYS A 191 4.14 9.14 22.25
C LYS A 191 5.08 8.16 21.55
N SER A 192 5.55 7.17 22.29
CA SER A 192 6.33 6.07 21.69
C SER A 192 5.50 5.26 20.72
N VAL A 193 6.17 4.55 19.79
CA VAL A 193 5.51 3.64 18.85
C VAL A 193 4.60 2.62 19.55
N THR A 194 5.02 2.09 20.70
CA THR A 194 4.21 1.14 21.48
C THR A 194 2.96 1.78 22.06
N GLN A 195 3.05 3.01 22.59
CA GLN A 195 1.88 3.76 23.05
C GLN A 195 0.92 4.14 21.92
N LEU A 196 1.45 4.42 20.72
CA LEU A 196 0.63 4.67 19.55
C LEU A 196 -0.14 3.40 19.12
N TYR A 197 0.51 2.23 19.22
CA TYR A 197 -0.18 0.96 18.97
C TYR A 197 -1.20 0.63 20.06
N ASP A 198 -0.98 1.00 21.32
CA ASP A 198 -2.01 0.89 22.37
C ASP A 198 -3.26 1.68 21.99
N TYR A 199 -3.10 2.91 21.49
CA TYR A 199 -4.21 3.75 21.02
C TYR A 199 -4.95 3.12 19.81
N ILE A 200 -4.20 2.63 18.80
CA ILE A 200 -4.76 2.00 17.60
C ILE A 200 -5.56 0.74 17.96
N VAL A 201 -4.98 -0.12 18.80
CA VAL A 201 -5.59 -1.37 19.23
C VAL A 201 -6.85 -1.11 20.05
N GLU A 202 -6.84 -0.10 20.93
CA GLU A 202 -8.02 0.26 21.70
C GLU A 202 -9.16 0.79 20.81
N ASP A 203 -8.86 1.64 19.81
CA ASP A 203 -9.85 2.08 18.83
C ASP A 203 -10.51 0.88 18.10
N LEU A 204 -9.71 -0.10 17.69
CA LEU A 204 -10.21 -1.29 17.00
C LEU A 204 -11.00 -2.21 17.93
N ARG A 205 -10.59 -2.38 19.20
CA ARG A 205 -11.36 -3.12 20.20
C ARG A 205 -12.71 -2.48 20.49
N GLN A 206 -12.75 -1.15 20.58
CA GLN A 206 -14.02 -0.43 20.72
C GLN A 206 -14.87 -0.58 19.45
N ALA A 207 -14.26 -0.56 18.28
CA ALA A 207 -14.99 -0.77 17.03
C ALA A 207 -15.63 -2.16 16.97
N VAL A 208 -14.88 -3.23 17.28
CA VAL A 208 -15.39 -4.63 17.28
C VAL A 208 -16.64 -4.81 18.16
N LYS A 209 -16.80 -4.03 19.23
CA LYS A 209 -17.98 -4.13 20.11
C LYS A 209 -19.29 -3.66 19.47
N TYR A 210 -19.23 -2.77 18.50
CA TYR A 210 -20.40 -2.03 18.02
C TYR A 210 -20.59 -2.03 16.52
N ILE A 211 -19.55 -2.38 15.73
CA ILE A 211 -19.65 -2.32 14.28
C ILE A 211 -20.52 -3.46 13.75
N PRO A 212 -21.49 -3.18 12.85
CA PRO A 212 -22.33 -4.21 12.27
C PRO A 212 -21.58 -5.20 11.38
N THR A 213 -22.13 -6.39 11.25
CA THR A 213 -21.76 -7.38 10.23
C THR A 213 -22.19 -6.90 8.83
N LYS A 214 -21.71 -7.56 7.77
CA LYS A 214 -22.18 -7.29 6.38
C LYS A 214 -23.69 -7.46 6.25
N GLN A 215 -24.28 -8.44 6.96
CA GLN A 215 -25.70 -8.72 6.90
C GLN A 215 -26.51 -7.61 7.59
N GLU A 216 -26.09 -7.19 8.79
CA GLU A 216 -26.75 -6.12 9.52
C GLU A 216 -26.70 -4.79 8.74
N TRP A 217 -25.58 -4.46 8.09
CA TRP A 217 -25.49 -3.32 7.19
C TRP A 217 -26.53 -3.40 6.05
N LYS A 218 -26.68 -4.56 5.41
CA LYS A 218 -27.67 -4.76 4.34
C LYS A 218 -29.11 -4.58 4.82
N GLU A 219 -29.43 -5.10 6.00
CA GLU A 219 -30.75 -5.00 6.59
C GLU A 219 -31.11 -3.56 6.98
N LEU A 220 -30.11 -2.80 7.45
CA LEU A 220 -30.32 -1.45 7.93
C LEU A 220 -30.35 -0.41 6.80
N TYR A 221 -29.46 -0.56 5.79
CA TYR A 221 -29.18 0.49 4.82
C TYR A 221 -29.34 0.05 3.36
N GLY A 222 -29.53 -1.24 3.11
CA GLY A 222 -29.64 -1.78 1.75
C GLY A 222 -28.29 -1.97 1.07
N ILE A 223 -28.34 -2.14 -0.25
CA ILE A 223 -27.19 -2.51 -1.08
C ILE A 223 -26.13 -1.39 -1.20
N ASP A 224 -26.52 -0.15 -0.98
CA ASP A 224 -25.63 1.03 -1.14
C ASP A 224 -24.50 1.07 -0.11
N TRP A 225 -24.55 0.18 0.89
CA TRP A 225 -23.53 0.05 1.92
C TRP A 225 -22.44 -0.98 1.62
N GLN A 226 -22.42 -1.54 0.44
CA GLN A 226 -21.33 -2.39 0.03
C GLN A 226 -20.02 -1.59 0.01
N GLY A 227 -18.96 -2.17 0.60
CA GLY A 227 -17.64 -1.54 0.71
C GLY A 227 -17.38 -0.77 2.01
N HIS A 228 -18.39 -0.54 2.84
CA HIS A 228 -18.19 0.02 4.17
C HIS A 228 -17.48 -0.95 5.11
N ALA A 229 -16.76 -0.41 6.10
CA ALA A 229 -16.17 -1.23 7.15
C ALA A 229 -17.27 -1.97 7.93
N HIS A 230 -17.00 -3.21 8.25
CA HIS A 230 -17.92 -4.11 8.96
C HIS A 230 -17.16 -4.93 10.00
N MET A 231 -17.83 -5.82 10.73
CA MET A 231 -17.23 -6.64 11.78
C MET A 231 -15.92 -7.32 11.33
N GLY A 232 -15.93 -7.96 10.17
CA GLY A 232 -14.71 -8.60 9.62
C GLY A 232 -13.58 -7.61 9.30
N THR A 233 -13.90 -6.36 8.92
CA THR A 233 -12.90 -5.29 8.74
C THR A 233 -12.23 -4.97 10.07
N ALA A 234 -13.04 -4.75 11.12
CA ALA A 234 -12.54 -4.38 12.45
C ALA A 234 -11.69 -5.51 13.07
N GLN A 235 -12.20 -6.74 13.01
CA GLN A 235 -11.49 -7.93 13.51
C GLN A 235 -10.17 -8.17 12.76
N GLY A 236 -10.19 -8.12 11.43
CA GLY A 236 -9.00 -8.36 10.61
C GLY A 236 -7.93 -7.27 10.80
N LEU A 237 -8.33 -5.99 10.89
CA LEU A 237 -7.41 -4.91 11.21
C LEU A 237 -6.89 -4.99 12.64
N LEU A 238 -7.72 -5.41 13.61
CA LEU A 238 -7.29 -5.64 14.98
C LEU A 238 -6.23 -6.75 15.05
N ALA A 239 -6.45 -7.88 14.40
CA ALA A 239 -5.47 -8.97 14.32
C ALA A 239 -4.14 -8.48 13.73
N LYS A 240 -4.20 -7.68 12.64
CA LYS A 240 -3.01 -7.09 12.02
C LYS A 240 -2.33 -6.09 12.96
N ALA A 241 -3.07 -5.19 13.61
CA ALA A 241 -2.52 -4.21 14.56
C ALA A 241 -1.83 -4.88 15.75
N LEU A 242 -2.45 -5.94 16.31
CA LEU A 242 -1.87 -6.74 17.41
C LEU A 242 -0.55 -7.41 16.99
N LEU A 243 -0.45 -7.91 15.76
CA LEU A 243 0.79 -8.51 15.26
C LEU A 243 1.94 -7.48 15.21
N TYR A 244 1.64 -6.26 14.76
CA TYR A 244 2.61 -5.16 14.76
C TYR A 244 2.91 -4.67 16.17
N GLN A 245 1.91 -4.59 17.06
CA GLN A 245 2.10 -4.26 18.47
C GLN A 245 3.05 -5.24 19.15
N ALA A 246 2.83 -6.55 18.98
CA ALA A 246 3.68 -7.59 19.56
C ALA A 246 5.15 -7.42 19.12
N ALA A 247 5.39 -7.21 17.82
CA ALA A 247 6.74 -7.01 17.32
C ALA A 247 7.40 -5.74 17.89
N ASN A 248 6.66 -4.63 18.01
CA ASN A 248 7.17 -3.40 18.59
C ASN A 248 7.42 -3.51 20.11
N GLU A 249 6.56 -4.24 20.85
CA GLU A 249 6.77 -4.49 22.27
C GLU A 249 8.03 -5.33 22.52
N LEU A 250 8.28 -6.34 21.71
CA LEU A 250 9.50 -7.14 21.79
C LEU A 250 10.73 -6.31 21.42
N TYR A 251 10.67 -5.52 20.36
CA TYR A 251 11.81 -4.76 19.84
C TYR A 251 12.20 -3.58 20.75
N PHE A 252 11.23 -2.77 21.18
CA PHE A 252 11.52 -1.55 21.94
C PHE A 252 11.54 -1.77 23.46
N ASN A 253 10.65 -2.62 23.97
CA ASN A 253 10.40 -2.75 25.41
C ASN A 253 10.84 -4.09 25.99
N HIS A 254 11.15 -5.07 25.14
CA HIS A 254 11.43 -6.47 25.53
C HIS A 254 10.29 -7.10 26.37
N HIS A 255 9.05 -6.69 26.10
CA HIS A 255 7.86 -7.10 26.84
C HIS A 255 7.27 -8.40 26.28
N GLN A 256 7.84 -9.54 26.66
CA GLN A 256 7.43 -10.86 26.21
C GLN A 256 5.95 -11.16 26.54
N GLU A 257 5.53 -10.91 27.79
CA GLU A 257 4.15 -11.19 28.24
C GLU A 257 3.09 -10.42 27.44
N LYS A 258 3.36 -9.15 27.10
CA LYS A 258 2.42 -8.35 26.29
C LYS A 258 2.35 -8.86 24.85
N ALA A 259 3.48 -9.26 24.29
CA ALA A 259 3.52 -9.85 22.95
C ALA A 259 2.76 -11.19 22.90
N GLU A 260 2.94 -12.06 23.90
CA GLU A 260 2.20 -13.33 24.02
C GLU A 260 0.69 -13.12 24.10
N LYS A 261 0.22 -12.14 24.89
CA LYS A 261 -1.20 -11.77 24.95
C LYS A 261 -1.72 -11.30 23.58
N CYS A 262 -0.93 -10.52 22.83
CA CYS A 262 -1.31 -10.13 21.48
C CYS A 262 -1.46 -11.37 20.56
N TYR A 263 -0.52 -12.30 20.60
CA TYR A 263 -0.60 -13.50 19.78
C TYR A 263 -1.81 -14.38 20.14
N GLN A 264 -2.11 -14.55 21.43
CA GLN A 264 -3.29 -15.29 21.89
C GLN A 264 -4.59 -14.62 21.42
N GLU A 265 -4.69 -13.28 21.54
CA GLU A 265 -5.87 -12.53 21.07
C GLU A 265 -6.06 -12.65 19.55
N ILE A 266 -4.98 -12.59 18.77
CA ILE A 266 -5.03 -12.82 17.32
C ILE A 266 -5.60 -14.21 17.00
N VAL A 267 -5.12 -15.23 17.69
CA VAL A 267 -5.58 -16.63 17.51
C VAL A 267 -7.09 -16.72 17.72
N GLU A 268 -7.61 -16.12 18.80
CA GLU A 268 -9.06 -16.16 19.08
C GLU A 268 -9.87 -15.35 18.03
N ILE A 269 -9.36 -14.21 17.60
CA ILE A 269 -10.00 -13.43 16.52
C ILE A 269 -10.11 -14.26 15.24
N VAL A 270 -9.01 -14.90 14.81
CA VAL A 270 -8.99 -15.63 13.54
C VAL A 270 -9.84 -16.91 13.62
N LYS A 271 -9.88 -17.60 14.78
CA LYS A 271 -10.83 -18.70 15.02
C LYS A 271 -12.28 -18.27 14.84
N ALA A 272 -12.64 -17.06 15.31
CA ALA A 272 -13.99 -16.53 15.15
C ALA A 272 -14.33 -16.12 13.71
N MET A 273 -13.33 -15.79 12.90
CA MET A 273 -13.53 -15.28 11.54
C MET A 273 -13.51 -16.37 10.46
N GLU A 274 -12.84 -17.51 10.67
CA GLU A 274 -12.48 -18.44 9.60
C GLU A 274 -13.69 -19.06 8.87
N GLU A 275 -14.81 -19.24 9.55
CA GLU A 275 -16.05 -19.78 8.95
C GLU A 275 -16.90 -18.69 8.29
N ASP A 276 -16.92 -17.49 8.85
CA ASP A 276 -17.74 -16.38 8.37
C ASP A 276 -17.19 -15.73 7.08
N TYR A 277 -15.87 -15.84 6.86
CA TYR A 277 -15.18 -15.22 5.74
C TYR A 277 -14.34 -16.24 4.95
N PRO A 278 -14.98 -17.23 4.27
CA PRO A 278 -14.26 -18.26 3.53
C PRO A 278 -13.46 -17.67 2.37
N LEU A 279 -12.29 -18.27 2.08
CA LEU A 279 -11.47 -17.89 0.95
C LEU A 279 -12.24 -18.04 -0.37
N HIS A 280 -12.04 -17.10 -1.28
CA HIS A 280 -12.55 -17.21 -2.65
C HIS A 280 -11.79 -18.30 -3.41
N GLY A 281 -12.51 -19.17 -4.12
CA GLY A 281 -11.92 -20.35 -4.76
C GLY A 281 -10.95 -20.05 -5.89
N ASN A 282 -11.04 -18.88 -6.52
CA ASN A 282 -10.16 -18.47 -7.60
C ASN A 282 -9.39 -17.20 -7.23
N PHE A 283 -8.08 -17.35 -7.04
CA PHE A 283 -7.23 -16.23 -6.61
C PHE A 283 -7.22 -15.04 -7.58
N GLU A 284 -7.16 -15.31 -8.90
CA GLU A 284 -7.14 -14.23 -9.90
C GLU A 284 -8.45 -13.44 -9.92
N GLU A 285 -9.57 -14.13 -9.70
CA GLU A 285 -10.90 -13.52 -9.77
C GLU A 285 -11.15 -12.49 -8.67
N ILE A 286 -10.48 -12.62 -7.52
CA ILE A 286 -10.55 -11.64 -6.41
C ILE A 286 -10.28 -10.21 -6.90
N PHE A 287 -9.37 -10.06 -7.86
CA PHE A 287 -8.93 -8.77 -8.40
C PHE A 287 -9.66 -8.38 -9.68
N ARG A 288 -10.78 -9.00 -9.97
CA ARG A 288 -11.67 -8.73 -11.11
C ARG A 288 -13.01 -8.20 -10.61
N ARG A 289 -13.84 -7.67 -11.53
CA ARG A 289 -15.19 -7.21 -11.16
C ARG A 289 -16.02 -8.30 -10.50
N ALA A 290 -15.90 -9.54 -10.96
CA ALA A 290 -16.59 -10.67 -10.36
C ALA A 290 -16.21 -10.93 -8.91
N GLY A 291 -14.99 -10.53 -8.51
CA GLY A 291 -14.49 -10.64 -7.14
C GLY A 291 -14.78 -9.43 -6.27
N ASN A 292 -15.50 -8.40 -6.76
CA ASN A 292 -15.92 -7.29 -5.93
C ASN A 292 -16.83 -7.79 -4.81
N TYR A 293 -16.52 -7.39 -3.57
CA TYR A 293 -17.26 -7.78 -2.37
C TYR A 293 -17.37 -9.30 -2.16
N CYS A 294 -16.39 -10.08 -2.66
CA CYS A 294 -16.36 -11.53 -2.51
C CYS A 294 -16.28 -11.96 -1.03
N SER A 295 -16.46 -13.27 -0.78
CA SER A 295 -16.52 -13.84 0.57
C SER A 295 -15.31 -13.47 1.44
N GLU A 296 -14.10 -13.49 0.87
CA GLU A 296 -12.87 -13.20 1.60
C GLU A 296 -12.53 -11.72 1.72
N SER A 297 -13.25 -10.82 1.03
CA SER A 297 -12.97 -9.38 1.10
C SER A 297 -13.45 -8.81 2.42
N LEU A 298 -12.52 -8.29 3.21
CA LEU A 298 -12.79 -7.71 4.53
C LEU A 298 -12.82 -6.19 4.50
N PHE A 299 -11.97 -5.57 3.67
CA PHE A 299 -11.93 -4.13 3.49
C PHE A 299 -11.55 -3.80 2.05
N GLU A 300 -12.46 -3.14 1.35
CA GLU A 300 -12.23 -2.72 -0.01
C GLU A 300 -12.89 -1.39 -0.33
N ILE A 301 -12.30 -0.63 -1.22
CA ILE A 301 -12.84 0.62 -1.72
C ILE A 301 -13.54 0.36 -3.04
N GLY A 302 -14.82 0.66 -3.09
CA GLY A 302 -15.64 0.53 -4.29
C GLY A 302 -15.19 1.47 -5.39
N THR A 303 -15.15 0.95 -6.61
CA THR A 303 -14.91 1.73 -7.83
C THR A 303 -16.10 1.60 -8.75
N GLU A 304 -16.51 2.69 -9.39
CA GLU A 304 -17.61 2.68 -10.34
C GLU A 304 -17.07 2.84 -11.76
N SER A 305 -17.53 1.98 -12.65
CA SER A 305 -17.30 2.10 -14.09
C SER A 305 -18.48 2.83 -14.71
N THR A 306 -18.40 4.15 -14.84
CA THR A 306 -19.48 4.91 -15.50
C THR A 306 -19.28 4.97 -17.00
N ALA A 307 -20.39 4.92 -17.77
CA ALA A 307 -20.38 5.05 -19.23
C ALA A 307 -19.81 6.41 -19.72
N ASN A 308 -19.76 7.41 -18.84
CA ASN A 308 -19.30 8.77 -19.15
C ASN A 308 -17.80 8.98 -18.88
N GLY A 309 -17.05 7.93 -18.59
CA GLY A 309 -15.60 8.04 -18.40
C GLY A 309 -15.18 8.74 -17.09
N ASP A 310 -16.10 8.90 -16.15
CA ASP A 310 -15.79 9.47 -14.84
C ASP A 310 -14.96 8.47 -14.03
N THR A 311 -13.67 8.73 -14.03
CA THR A 311 -12.65 7.87 -13.41
C THR A 311 -12.48 8.28 -11.96
N ARG A 312 -13.43 7.98 -11.11
CA ARG A 312 -13.30 8.31 -9.69
C ARG A 312 -12.21 7.52 -8.98
N PHE A 313 -11.56 6.59 -9.68
CA PHE A 313 -10.45 5.86 -9.09
C PHE A 313 -9.29 5.65 -10.06
N ALA A 314 -8.29 6.50 -9.95
CA ALA A 314 -7.02 6.37 -10.66
C ALA A 314 -5.99 5.46 -9.93
N GLY A 315 -6.33 4.90 -8.78
CA GLY A 315 -5.40 4.20 -7.88
C GLY A 315 -4.70 2.98 -8.48
N TRP A 316 -5.30 2.30 -9.45
CA TRP A 316 -4.65 1.24 -10.19
C TRP A 316 -3.77 1.72 -11.34
N ARG A 317 -4.01 2.94 -11.85
CA ARG A 317 -3.35 3.48 -13.02
C ARG A 317 -1.83 3.44 -12.95
N PRO A 318 -1.21 3.73 -11.83
CA PRO A 318 0.23 3.65 -11.67
C PRO A 318 0.82 2.29 -11.91
N SER A 319 0.16 1.27 -11.41
CA SER A 319 0.61 -0.12 -11.50
C SER A 319 0.12 -0.84 -12.76
N GLN A 320 -0.89 -0.28 -13.47
CA GLN A 320 -1.40 -0.86 -14.70
C GLN A 320 -0.36 -0.85 -15.83
N PRO A 321 -0.38 -1.87 -16.70
CA PRO A 321 0.42 -1.86 -17.92
C PRO A 321 0.11 -0.64 -18.80
N ARG A 322 1.10 -0.14 -19.53
CA ARG A 322 0.93 1.01 -20.46
C ARG A 322 -0.11 0.74 -21.55
N SER A 323 -0.23 -0.49 -22.01
CA SER A 323 -1.25 -0.92 -22.97
C SER A 323 -2.70 -0.80 -22.46
N TYR A 324 -2.86 -0.60 -21.15
CA TYR A 324 -4.12 -0.31 -20.46
C TYR A 324 -4.21 1.16 -20.02
N SER A 325 -3.44 2.03 -20.65
CA SER A 325 -3.33 3.45 -20.27
C SER A 325 -2.81 3.69 -18.85
N GLY A 326 -2.12 2.70 -18.29
CA GLY A 326 -1.40 2.80 -17.04
C GLY A 326 0.00 3.37 -17.19
N TYR A 327 0.70 3.55 -16.08
CA TYR A 327 2.08 4.01 -16.06
C TYR A 327 3.10 2.87 -15.96
N GLY A 328 2.70 1.67 -15.57
CA GLY A 328 3.57 0.51 -15.39
C GLY A 328 4.66 0.72 -14.35
N ARG A 329 4.38 1.48 -13.29
CA ARG A 329 5.39 1.93 -12.33
C ARG A 329 5.81 0.88 -11.31
N VAL A 330 4.95 -0.13 -11.07
CA VAL A 330 5.21 -1.22 -10.13
C VAL A 330 5.40 -2.50 -10.92
N ALA A 331 6.64 -2.98 -10.99
CA ALA A 331 7.02 -4.17 -11.75
C ALA A 331 7.50 -5.28 -10.81
N PRO A 332 6.88 -6.48 -10.82
CA PRO A 332 7.32 -7.62 -10.00
C PRO A 332 8.81 -7.91 -10.21
N THR A 333 9.52 -8.22 -9.13
CA THR A 333 10.94 -8.62 -9.20
C THR A 333 11.10 -10.07 -9.65
N LEU A 334 12.27 -10.41 -10.19
CA LEU A 334 12.64 -11.81 -10.43
C LEU A 334 12.72 -12.59 -9.12
N ASN A 335 13.17 -11.94 -8.05
CA ASN A 335 13.18 -12.54 -6.73
C ASN A 335 11.78 -12.97 -6.29
N LEU A 336 10.77 -12.11 -6.43
CA LEU A 336 9.38 -12.49 -6.14
C LEU A 336 8.91 -13.66 -7.02
N ILE A 337 9.17 -13.60 -8.33
CA ILE A 337 8.76 -14.62 -9.29
C ILE A 337 9.38 -15.98 -8.96
N ASN A 338 10.65 -16.00 -8.55
CA ASN A 338 11.39 -17.21 -8.22
C ASN A 338 10.88 -17.90 -6.93
N GLN A 339 10.14 -17.19 -6.07
CA GLN A 339 9.57 -17.75 -4.83
C GLN A 339 8.31 -18.59 -5.07
N TYR A 340 7.59 -18.40 -6.19
CA TYR A 340 6.42 -19.22 -6.50
C TYR A 340 6.81 -20.68 -6.74
N GLU A 341 5.99 -21.60 -6.23
CA GLU A 341 6.31 -23.02 -6.27
C GLU A 341 6.22 -23.60 -7.70
N LYS A 342 7.11 -24.54 -7.96
CA LYS A 342 7.29 -25.18 -9.27
C LYS A 342 7.22 -26.70 -9.12
N ASN A 343 6.75 -27.38 -10.17
CA ASN A 343 6.85 -28.83 -10.28
C ASN A 343 8.29 -29.28 -10.62
N ASN A 344 8.49 -30.59 -10.71
CA ASN A 344 9.80 -31.18 -11.03
C ASN A 344 10.30 -30.84 -12.47
N ALA A 345 9.41 -30.38 -13.35
CA ALA A 345 9.76 -29.91 -14.69
C ALA A 345 10.15 -28.42 -14.70
N GLY A 346 10.12 -27.75 -13.56
CA GLY A 346 10.42 -26.32 -13.42
C GLY A 346 9.25 -25.39 -13.80
N GLU A 347 8.04 -25.92 -14.00
CA GLU A 347 6.86 -25.15 -14.32
C GLU A 347 6.21 -24.61 -13.05
N ILE A 348 5.79 -23.34 -13.05
CA ILE A 348 5.10 -22.73 -11.91
C ILE A 348 3.70 -23.33 -11.77
N ILE A 349 3.43 -23.92 -10.61
CA ILE A 349 2.14 -24.54 -10.25
C ILE A 349 1.32 -23.67 -9.29
N ASP A 350 1.93 -22.69 -8.63
CA ASP A 350 1.28 -21.80 -7.69
C ASP A 350 0.28 -20.87 -8.39
N ALA A 351 -1.01 -21.02 -8.09
CA ALA A 351 -2.07 -20.24 -8.72
C ALA A 351 -1.95 -18.73 -8.45
N ARG A 352 -1.31 -18.33 -7.37
CA ARG A 352 -1.09 -16.92 -7.02
C ARG A 352 -0.21 -16.19 -8.02
N TYR A 353 0.73 -16.91 -8.64
CA TYR A 353 1.57 -16.36 -9.70
C TYR A 353 0.74 -15.78 -10.85
N PHE A 354 -0.22 -16.56 -11.36
CA PHE A 354 -1.04 -16.18 -12.49
C PHE A 354 -1.96 -15.00 -12.19
N GLY A 355 -2.35 -14.82 -10.94
CA GLY A 355 -3.13 -13.68 -10.46
C GLY A 355 -2.28 -12.43 -10.15
N THR A 356 -0.97 -12.59 -9.95
CA THR A 356 -0.09 -11.51 -9.48
C THR A 356 0.81 -10.94 -10.56
N VAL A 357 1.35 -11.79 -11.46
CA VAL A 357 2.38 -11.40 -12.42
C VAL A 357 1.82 -11.42 -13.84
N LEU A 358 2.10 -10.35 -14.59
CA LEU A 358 1.78 -10.22 -16.00
C LEU A 358 3.03 -9.83 -16.76
N PHE A 359 3.35 -10.58 -17.83
CA PHE A 359 4.42 -10.21 -18.75
C PHE A 359 3.87 -9.48 -19.98
N GLY A 360 4.64 -8.47 -20.42
CA GLY A 360 4.36 -7.80 -21.67
C GLY A 360 4.87 -8.61 -22.86
N VAL A 361 3.97 -9.04 -23.76
CA VAL A 361 4.34 -9.46 -25.12
C VAL A 361 4.17 -8.26 -26.04
N THR A 362 5.22 -7.87 -26.69
CA THR A 362 5.14 -6.83 -27.73
C THR A 362 4.56 -7.47 -28.98
N ASN A 363 3.37 -7.03 -29.40
CA ASN A 363 2.93 -7.29 -30.76
C ASN A 363 3.93 -6.61 -31.70
N PRO A 364 4.62 -7.34 -32.58
CA PRO A 364 5.61 -6.75 -33.48
C PRO A 364 5.02 -5.68 -34.43
N LEU A 365 3.71 -5.64 -34.60
CA LEU A 365 3.02 -4.69 -35.50
C LEU A 365 2.49 -3.45 -34.78
N SER A 366 2.13 -3.54 -33.49
CA SER A 366 1.50 -2.41 -32.75
C SER A 366 2.25 -1.96 -31.51
N GLY A 367 3.28 -2.68 -31.08
CA GLY A 367 3.96 -2.39 -29.82
C GLY A 367 3.09 -2.59 -28.57
N MET A 368 1.87 -3.10 -28.69
CA MET A 368 0.93 -3.22 -27.60
C MET A 368 0.97 -4.62 -26.98
N VAL A 369 0.82 -4.63 -25.66
CA VAL A 369 0.66 -5.86 -24.86
C VAL A 369 -0.80 -6.23 -24.83
N HIS A 370 -1.14 -7.43 -25.28
CA HIS A 370 -2.49 -7.97 -25.21
C HIS A 370 -2.58 -9.09 -24.18
N PRO A 371 -3.32 -8.93 -23.08
CA PRO A 371 -3.80 -10.06 -22.31
C PRO A 371 -5.16 -10.48 -22.88
N GLY A 372 -5.19 -11.58 -23.56
CA GLY A 372 -6.41 -12.29 -23.89
C GLY A 372 -6.56 -13.52 -22.99
N ASN A 373 -7.79 -14.03 -22.82
CA ASN A 373 -8.05 -15.29 -22.12
C ASN A 373 -7.32 -16.51 -22.73
N ASN A 374 -6.77 -16.36 -23.94
CA ASN A 374 -5.92 -17.32 -24.63
C ASN A 374 -4.48 -16.82 -24.75
N SER A 375 -4.06 -15.93 -23.86
CA SER A 375 -2.70 -15.42 -23.85
C SER A 375 -1.71 -16.57 -23.74
N PRO A 376 -0.66 -16.60 -24.59
CA PRO A 376 0.43 -17.55 -24.47
C PRO A 376 1.13 -17.51 -23.11
N PHE A 377 0.80 -16.58 -22.24
CA PHE A 377 1.25 -16.48 -20.85
C PHE A 377 0.85 -17.65 -19.95
N ARG A 378 -0.23 -18.38 -20.28
CA ARG A 378 -0.58 -19.63 -19.58
C ARG A 378 0.32 -20.82 -19.97
N LYS A 379 1.09 -20.69 -21.04
CA LYS A 379 2.01 -21.73 -21.53
C LYS A 379 3.47 -21.37 -21.36
N ILE A 380 3.77 -20.60 -20.32
CA ILE A 380 5.14 -20.25 -20.11
C ILE A 380 5.75 -21.28 -19.17
N ASN A 381 6.13 -22.38 -19.76
CA ASN A 381 7.07 -23.32 -19.24
C ASN A 381 8.34 -22.59 -18.84
N GLY A 382 9.15 -23.15 -17.97
CA GLY A 382 10.40 -22.65 -17.39
C GLY A 382 11.26 -21.67 -18.19
N ASP A 383 11.00 -21.49 -19.47
CA ASP A 383 11.59 -20.48 -20.35
C ASP A 383 11.36 -19.01 -19.92
N LEU A 384 10.36 -18.74 -19.09
CA LEU A 384 10.13 -17.37 -18.60
C LEU A 384 10.92 -17.02 -17.35
N ILE A 385 11.34 -17.99 -16.60
CA ILE A 385 12.28 -17.75 -15.50
C ILE A 385 13.67 -17.55 -16.09
N ASN A 386 13.95 -18.19 -17.22
CA ASN A 386 15.16 -18.03 -18.01
C ASN A 386 14.99 -17.04 -19.18
N GLY A 387 13.77 -16.79 -19.58
CA GLY A 387 13.41 -15.93 -20.68
C GLY A 387 12.58 -14.75 -20.20
N VAL A 388 13.19 -13.80 -19.56
CA VAL A 388 12.65 -12.46 -19.57
C VAL A 388 12.45 -12.14 -21.04
N ALA A 389 11.20 -11.99 -21.50
CA ALA A 389 10.90 -11.60 -22.87
C ALA A 389 11.40 -10.15 -23.07
N PHE A 390 12.69 -9.97 -23.10
CA PHE A 390 13.32 -8.74 -23.53
C PHE A 390 13.13 -8.68 -25.06
N ASN A 391 12.39 -7.70 -25.52
CA ASN A 391 12.48 -7.35 -26.92
C ASN A 391 13.91 -6.85 -27.16
N ASN A 392 14.73 -7.66 -27.84
CA ASN A 392 16.14 -7.40 -28.10
C ASN A 392 16.46 -6.02 -28.70
N LYS A 393 15.46 -5.32 -29.23
CA LYS A 393 15.66 -4.00 -29.83
C LYS A 393 15.65 -2.84 -28.85
N ASN A 394 15.13 -3.03 -27.61
CA ASN A 394 14.94 -1.90 -26.71
C ASN A 394 14.93 -2.28 -25.23
N LEU A 395 15.92 -2.99 -24.74
CA LEU A 395 16.08 -3.25 -23.28
C LEU A 395 15.99 -1.95 -22.46
N LEU A 396 16.43 -0.86 -23.06
CA LEU A 396 16.46 0.47 -22.46
C LEU A 396 15.34 1.40 -22.97
N ALA A 397 14.70 1.09 -24.11
CA ALA A 397 13.72 1.97 -24.72
C ALA A 397 12.25 1.49 -24.60
N ALA A 398 12.01 0.20 -24.36
CA ALA A 398 10.66 -0.37 -24.35
C ALA A 398 10.05 -0.61 -22.97
N GLY A 399 10.69 -0.14 -21.90
CA GLY A 399 10.18 -0.32 -20.52
C GLY A 399 10.70 -1.62 -19.92
N TRP A 400 11.96 -1.65 -19.54
CA TRP A 400 12.45 -2.67 -18.63
C TRP A 400 11.80 -2.46 -17.24
N PRO A 401 11.38 -3.52 -16.57
CA PRO A 401 11.59 -4.94 -16.86
C PRO A 401 10.48 -5.66 -17.64
N ASN A 402 9.56 -5.00 -18.32
CA ASN A 402 8.44 -5.59 -19.10
C ASN A 402 7.57 -6.58 -18.31
N ARG A 403 7.48 -6.38 -17.02
CA ARG A 403 6.67 -7.12 -16.06
C ARG A 403 5.73 -6.14 -15.37
N TYR A 404 4.52 -6.59 -15.11
CA TYR A 404 3.47 -5.74 -14.56
C TYR A 404 2.68 -6.48 -13.48
N SER A 405 2.01 -5.73 -12.62
CA SER A 405 1.04 -6.29 -11.69
C SER A 405 -0.20 -6.79 -12.43
N ARG A 406 -0.48 -8.09 -12.34
CA ARG A 406 -1.73 -8.67 -12.85
C ARG A 406 -2.91 -8.22 -11.99
N LYS A 407 -2.73 -8.05 -10.69
CA LYS A 407 -3.76 -7.54 -9.78
C LYS A 407 -4.26 -6.17 -10.19
N ALA A 408 -3.34 -5.30 -10.62
CA ALA A 408 -3.67 -3.95 -11.10
C ALA A 408 -4.15 -3.91 -12.56
N ALA A 409 -3.94 -4.95 -13.36
CA ALA A 409 -4.37 -4.99 -14.75
C ALA A 409 -5.89 -5.16 -14.84
N GLN A 410 -6.59 -4.03 -14.98
CA GLN A 410 -8.04 -3.96 -14.99
C GLN A 410 -8.65 -4.64 -16.22
N GLU A 411 -9.89 -5.08 -16.11
CA GLU A 411 -10.69 -5.56 -17.24
C GLU A 411 -11.00 -4.40 -18.19
N LYS A 412 -11.19 -4.70 -19.47
CA LYS A 412 -11.65 -3.68 -20.42
C LYS A 412 -13.01 -3.15 -20.00
N PRO A 413 -13.26 -1.84 -20.14
CA PRO A 413 -14.56 -1.28 -19.86
C PRO A 413 -15.63 -1.92 -20.76
N ILE A 414 -16.83 -2.07 -20.22
CA ILE A 414 -18.02 -2.44 -21.00
C ILE A 414 -18.45 -1.17 -21.78
N SER A 415 -17.69 -0.79 -22.79
CA SER A 415 -18.04 0.35 -23.64
C SER A 415 -18.44 -0.14 -25.02
N THR A 416 -19.56 0.36 -25.49
CA THR A 416 -20.04 0.19 -26.87
C THR A 416 -19.37 1.16 -27.85
N SER A 417 -18.53 2.10 -27.40
CA SER A 417 -17.81 3.04 -28.24
C SER A 417 -16.44 2.50 -28.62
N ASN A 418 -16.06 2.63 -29.91
CA ASN A 418 -14.76 2.24 -30.46
C ASN A 418 -13.57 3.10 -29.97
N THR A 419 -13.79 4.08 -29.12
CA THR A 419 -12.73 4.84 -28.48
C THR A 419 -12.23 4.06 -27.28
N PRO A 420 -10.92 3.79 -27.15
CA PRO A 420 -10.36 3.17 -25.96
C PRO A 420 -10.55 4.15 -24.78
N GLN A 421 -11.58 3.94 -24.00
CA GLN A 421 -11.73 4.66 -22.75
C GLN A 421 -10.78 4.03 -21.72
N THR A 422 -9.86 4.82 -21.29
CA THR A 422 -8.55 4.41 -20.87
C THR A 422 -8.42 4.08 -19.39
N ASN A 423 -9.51 4.12 -18.58
CA ASN A 423 -9.34 4.16 -17.12
C ASN A 423 -10.38 3.37 -16.30
N LEU A 424 -11.19 2.50 -16.93
CA LEU A 424 -12.42 2.03 -16.28
C LEU A 424 -12.44 0.52 -16.06
N GLY A 425 -11.71 0.05 -15.05
CA GLY A 425 -11.71 -1.36 -14.67
C GLY A 425 -12.95 -1.81 -13.91
N GLY A 426 -13.47 -0.99 -13.01
CA GLY A 426 -14.58 -1.35 -12.11
C GLY A 426 -14.23 -2.46 -11.10
N SER A 427 -12.97 -2.85 -10.98
CA SER A 427 -12.50 -3.75 -9.93
C SER A 427 -12.15 -2.94 -8.71
N ASN A 428 -12.74 -3.29 -7.57
CA ASN A 428 -12.50 -2.60 -6.30
C ASN A 428 -11.07 -2.78 -5.81
N LEU A 429 -10.62 -1.81 -5.03
CA LEU A 429 -9.33 -1.86 -4.37
C LEU A 429 -9.43 -2.68 -3.08
N LYS A 430 -8.70 -3.77 -2.99
CA LYS A 430 -8.65 -4.62 -1.80
C LYS A 430 -7.62 -4.07 -0.83
N LEU A 431 -8.04 -3.68 0.38
CA LEU A 431 -7.16 -3.19 1.45
C LEU A 431 -6.84 -4.28 2.47
N LEU A 432 -7.79 -5.21 2.69
CA LEU A 432 -7.62 -6.34 3.60
C LEU A 432 -8.46 -7.52 3.12
N ARG A 433 -7.87 -8.71 3.16
CA ARG A 433 -8.52 -9.97 2.75
C ARG A 433 -8.30 -11.07 3.77
N MET A 434 -9.23 -12.04 3.84
CA MET A 434 -9.11 -13.17 4.75
C MET A 434 -7.86 -14.03 4.50
N GLY A 435 -7.38 -14.10 3.25
CA GLY A 435 -6.10 -14.76 2.93
C GLY A 435 -4.91 -14.17 3.71
N GLU A 436 -4.87 -12.84 3.89
CA GLU A 436 -3.86 -12.18 4.74
C GLU A 436 -4.11 -12.50 6.23
N VAL A 437 -5.36 -12.41 6.69
CA VAL A 437 -5.72 -12.60 8.10
C VAL A 437 -5.44 -14.02 8.57
N LEU A 438 -5.69 -15.04 7.73
CA LEU A 438 -5.31 -16.42 8.03
C LEU A 438 -3.80 -16.58 8.24
N LEU A 439 -2.98 -15.87 7.45
CA LEU A 439 -1.52 -15.95 7.59
C LEU A 439 -0.99 -15.10 8.76
N VAL A 440 -1.70 -14.02 9.13
CA VAL A 440 -1.49 -13.32 10.42
C VAL A 440 -1.80 -14.23 11.58
N GLY A 441 -2.91 -14.98 11.52
CA GLY A 441 -3.28 -16.00 12.49
C GLY A 441 -2.28 -17.14 12.58
N ALA A 442 -1.81 -17.66 11.43
CA ALA A 442 -0.82 -18.72 11.38
C ALA A 442 0.51 -18.30 12.05
N GLU A 443 0.94 -17.07 11.81
CA GLU A 443 2.14 -16.50 12.45
C GLU A 443 1.93 -16.33 13.96
N ALA A 444 0.79 -15.81 14.39
CA ALA A 444 0.47 -15.67 15.81
C ALA A 444 0.35 -17.02 16.52
N ALA A 445 -0.30 -18.01 15.91
CA ALA A 445 -0.41 -19.38 16.43
C ALA A 445 0.98 -20.04 16.55
N HIS A 446 1.90 -19.78 15.62
CA HIS A 446 3.28 -20.23 15.74
C HIS A 446 3.94 -19.65 16.99
N TYR A 447 3.85 -18.34 17.23
CA TYR A 447 4.43 -17.69 18.42
C TYR A 447 3.73 -18.10 19.72
N ALA A 448 2.44 -18.42 19.67
CA ALA A 448 1.69 -18.97 20.81
C ALA A 448 1.97 -20.47 21.09
N GLY A 449 2.78 -21.13 20.25
CA GLY A 449 3.07 -22.57 20.38
C GLY A 449 1.96 -23.48 19.84
N GLU A 450 0.91 -22.94 19.23
CA GLU A 450 -0.22 -23.67 18.63
C GLU A 450 0.09 -24.11 17.19
N TYR A 451 1.17 -24.86 16.99
CA TYR A 451 1.67 -25.25 15.67
C TYR A 451 0.65 -25.96 14.79
N GLY A 452 -0.21 -26.80 15.37
CA GLY A 452 -1.28 -27.46 14.61
C GLY A 452 -2.24 -26.48 13.95
N LEU A 453 -2.56 -25.40 14.64
CA LEU A 453 -3.41 -24.34 14.14
C LEU A 453 -2.69 -23.46 13.11
N ALA A 454 -1.41 -23.17 13.36
CA ALA A 454 -0.56 -22.44 12.40
C ALA A 454 -0.51 -23.18 11.05
N VAL A 455 -0.28 -24.49 11.06
CA VAL A 455 -0.27 -25.35 9.86
C VAL A 455 -1.64 -25.40 9.20
N LYS A 456 -2.72 -25.52 9.99
CA LYS A 456 -4.11 -25.51 9.46
C LYS A 456 -4.36 -24.26 8.62
N TRP A 457 -4.12 -23.08 9.16
CA TRP A 457 -4.39 -21.82 8.47
C TRP A 457 -3.45 -21.58 7.28
N LEU A 458 -2.18 -21.93 7.40
CA LEU A 458 -1.24 -21.92 6.29
C LEU A 458 -1.74 -22.81 5.13
N ASN A 459 -2.18 -24.02 5.42
CA ASN A 459 -2.63 -25.00 4.43
C ASN A 459 -3.96 -24.60 3.76
N LEU A 460 -4.85 -23.87 4.44
CA LEU A 460 -6.03 -23.27 3.78
C LEU A 460 -5.63 -22.36 2.61
N VAL A 461 -4.63 -21.48 2.82
CA VAL A 461 -4.13 -20.57 1.79
C VAL A 461 -3.37 -21.32 0.70
N ARG A 462 -2.54 -22.29 1.06
CA ARG A 462 -1.79 -23.14 0.12
C ARG A 462 -2.72 -23.95 -0.77
N LYS A 463 -3.75 -24.57 -0.21
CA LYS A 463 -4.75 -25.35 -0.94
C LYS A 463 -5.50 -24.48 -1.96
N ARG A 464 -5.90 -23.26 -1.60
CA ARG A 464 -6.50 -22.31 -2.54
C ARG A 464 -5.53 -21.94 -3.67
N ALA A 465 -4.22 -21.93 -3.41
CA ALA A 465 -3.16 -21.70 -4.38
C ALA A 465 -2.82 -22.94 -5.24
N ASN A 466 -3.59 -24.04 -5.12
CA ASN A 466 -3.35 -25.32 -5.78
C ASN A 466 -2.02 -25.98 -5.37
N LEU A 467 -1.61 -25.78 -4.12
CA LEU A 467 -0.38 -26.36 -3.57
C LEU A 467 -0.70 -27.46 -2.56
N GLU A 468 0.23 -28.38 -2.43
CA GLU A 468 0.21 -29.40 -1.39
C GLU A 468 0.34 -28.74 0.01
N ASP A 469 -0.05 -29.49 1.04
CA ASP A 469 0.14 -29.07 2.42
C ASP A 469 1.61 -28.76 2.71
N SER A 470 1.85 -27.86 3.65
CA SER A 470 3.20 -27.48 4.04
C SER A 470 4.00 -28.70 4.52
N PRO A 471 5.21 -28.93 3.97
CA PRO A 471 6.07 -30.03 4.42
C PRO A 471 6.68 -29.76 5.81
N VAL A 472 6.59 -28.52 6.30
CA VAL A 472 7.13 -28.11 7.60
C VAL A 472 5.97 -27.79 8.57
N THR A 473 6.07 -28.29 9.79
CA THR A 473 4.96 -28.27 10.76
C THR A 473 5.30 -27.62 12.10
N SER A 474 6.56 -27.18 12.30
CA SER A 474 6.97 -26.53 13.55
C SER A 474 8.30 -25.78 13.41
N GLY A 475 8.68 -25.05 14.44
CA GLY A 475 9.96 -24.35 14.56
C GLY A 475 10.14 -23.22 13.55
N THR A 476 11.39 -22.75 13.43
CA THR A 476 11.74 -21.62 12.56
C THR A 476 11.37 -21.86 11.09
N ALA A 477 11.52 -23.09 10.61
CA ALA A 477 11.17 -23.44 9.24
C ALA A 477 9.68 -23.23 8.94
N LEU A 478 8.77 -23.51 9.89
CA LEU A 478 7.35 -23.19 9.73
C LEU A 478 7.12 -21.69 9.67
N LEU A 479 7.78 -20.92 10.52
CA LEU A 479 7.67 -19.47 10.52
C LEU A 479 8.14 -18.85 9.18
N GLU A 480 9.27 -19.30 8.67
CA GLU A 480 9.79 -18.88 7.36
C GLU A 480 8.83 -19.25 6.22
N GLN A 481 8.21 -20.43 6.28
CA GLN A 481 7.21 -20.83 5.29
C GLN A 481 5.95 -19.93 5.38
N ILE A 482 5.50 -19.59 6.60
CA ILE A 482 4.38 -18.64 6.78
C ILE A 482 4.71 -17.27 6.20
N TRP A 483 5.90 -16.71 6.47
CA TRP A 483 6.33 -15.42 5.92
C TRP A 483 6.43 -15.45 4.40
N LYS A 484 6.94 -16.56 3.83
CA LYS A 484 7.00 -16.77 2.37
C LYS A 484 5.60 -16.79 1.77
N ASP A 485 4.69 -17.62 2.30
CA ASP A 485 3.33 -17.73 1.77
C ASP A 485 2.56 -16.41 1.93
N LYS A 486 2.75 -15.68 3.04
CA LYS A 486 2.18 -14.35 3.25
C LYS A 486 2.69 -13.35 2.21
N ARG A 487 3.99 -13.33 1.93
CA ARG A 487 4.56 -12.50 0.86
C ARG A 487 3.92 -12.78 -0.48
N LEU A 488 3.80 -14.06 -0.88
CA LEU A 488 3.24 -14.46 -2.17
C LEU A 488 1.73 -14.18 -2.28
N GLU A 489 1.02 -14.31 -1.16
CA GLU A 489 -0.42 -14.04 -1.08
C GLU A 489 -0.75 -12.56 -1.31
N ILE A 490 -0.05 -11.65 -0.62
CA ILE A 490 -0.35 -10.23 -0.63
C ILE A 490 0.58 -9.40 -1.53
N ALA A 491 1.46 -10.04 -2.32
CA ALA A 491 2.37 -9.34 -3.21
C ALA A 491 1.64 -8.38 -4.14
N LEU A 492 2.16 -7.17 -4.26
CA LEU A 492 1.65 -6.08 -5.09
C LEU A 492 0.25 -5.58 -4.69
N GLU A 493 -0.12 -5.77 -3.43
CA GLU A 493 -1.30 -5.20 -2.81
C GLU A 493 -0.89 -4.13 -1.79
N TRP A 494 -1.22 -2.90 -2.05
CA TRP A 494 -1.18 -1.75 -1.13
C TRP A 494 -0.13 -1.75 -0.01
N SER A 495 1.13 -1.55 -0.37
CA SER A 495 2.23 -1.16 0.53
C SER A 495 2.55 -2.08 1.70
N ASN A 496 1.98 -3.26 1.76
CA ASN A 496 2.16 -4.13 2.93
C ASN A 496 3.60 -4.65 3.06
N ARG A 497 4.30 -4.91 1.95
CA ARG A 497 5.57 -5.64 2.01
C ARG A 497 6.70 -4.88 2.70
N TYR A 498 6.84 -3.57 2.48
CA TYR A 498 7.86 -2.78 3.18
C TYR A 498 7.66 -2.82 4.69
N TYR A 499 6.43 -2.63 5.16
CA TYR A 499 6.12 -2.68 6.58
C TYR A 499 6.33 -4.06 7.18
N GLU A 500 6.03 -5.12 6.44
CA GLU A 500 6.30 -6.50 6.85
C GLU A 500 7.82 -6.77 6.94
N LEU A 501 8.61 -6.29 5.99
CA LEU A 501 10.08 -6.41 6.06
C LEU A 501 10.62 -5.74 7.32
N VAL A 502 10.18 -4.52 7.63
CA VAL A 502 10.57 -3.81 8.85
C VAL A 502 10.15 -4.57 10.11
N ARG A 503 8.90 -5.06 10.14
CA ARG A 503 8.39 -5.81 11.29
C ARG A 503 9.16 -7.11 11.52
N ILE A 504 9.42 -7.87 10.47
CA ILE A 504 10.16 -9.13 10.57
C ILE A 504 11.62 -8.85 10.95
N ASP A 505 12.25 -7.84 10.39
CA ASP A 505 13.65 -7.51 10.70
C ASP A 505 13.85 -7.09 12.17
N LYS A 506 12.83 -6.49 12.81
CA LYS A 506 12.82 -6.21 14.26
C LYS A 506 12.84 -7.50 15.10
N LEU A 507 12.29 -8.59 14.60
CA LEU A 507 12.23 -9.91 15.26
C LEU A 507 13.38 -10.83 14.82
N ASN A 508 13.85 -10.67 13.58
CA ASN A 508 14.91 -11.45 12.97
C ASN A 508 15.90 -10.49 12.27
N PRO A 509 16.86 -9.92 13.00
CA PRO A 509 17.77 -8.91 12.48
C PRO A 509 18.57 -9.39 11.27
N GLY A 510 18.60 -8.59 10.21
CA GLY A 510 19.24 -8.91 8.93
C GLY A 510 18.27 -9.37 7.83
N TYR A 511 17.04 -9.77 8.18
CA TYR A 511 16.06 -10.28 7.22
C TYR A 511 15.76 -9.29 6.08
N MET A 512 15.55 -8.01 6.41
CA MET A 512 15.28 -6.98 5.42
C MET A 512 16.50 -6.73 4.50
N MET A 513 17.70 -6.71 5.06
CA MET A 513 18.93 -6.53 4.30
C MET A 513 19.14 -7.67 3.32
N ASP A 514 18.95 -8.91 3.76
CA ASP A 514 19.10 -10.11 2.93
C ASP A 514 18.07 -10.13 1.80
N ALA A 515 16.80 -9.80 2.09
CA ALA A 515 15.75 -9.70 1.09
C ALA A 515 16.07 -8.66 0.00
N MET A 516 16.57 -7.48 0.40
CA MET A 516 16.90 -6.41 -0.53
C MET A 516 18.16 -6.73 -1.35
N ASN A 517 19.15 -7.40 -0.78
CA ASN A 517 20.32 -7.89 -1.51
C ASN A 517 19.93 -8.99 -2.51
N ALA A 518 19.08 -9.93 -2.12
CA ALA A 518 18.58 -10.97 -3.01
C ALA A 518 17.82 -10.38 -4.20
N LYS A 519 16.95 -9.37 -3.97
CA LYS A 519 16.28 -8.61 -5.03
C LYS A 519 17.27 -8.09 -6.08
N VAL A 520 18.30 -7.40 -5.65
CA VAL A 520 19.32 -6.79 -6.55
C VAL A 520 20.10 -7.87 -7.31
N ASN A 521 20.53 -8.91 -6.61
CA ASN A 521 21.31 -10.00 -7.21
C ASN A 521 20.51 -10.78 -8.25
N ASP A 522 19.25 -11.14 -7.94
CA ASP A 522 18.40 -11.89 -8.87
C ASP A 522 18.10 -11.10 -10.14
N GLU A 523 17.90 -9.79 -10.04
CA GLU A 523 17.68 -8.93 -11.20
C GLU A 523 18.94 -8.87 -12.09
N PHE A 524 20.12 -8.64 -11.52
CA PHE A 524 21.35 -8.60 -12.30
C PHE A 524 21.68 -9.96 -12.93
N ASN A 525 21.52 -11.05 -12.21
CA ASN A 525 21.77 -12.39 -12.72
C ASN A 525 20.81 -12.75 -13.86
N GLY A 526 19.52 -12.37 -13.74
CA GLY A 526 18.54 -12.60 -14.79
C GLY A 526 18.83 -11.82 -16.08
N ILE A 527 19.25 -10.54 -15.96
CA ILE A 527 19.66 -9.72 -17.10
C ILE A 527 20.89 -10.33 -17.76
N GLU A 528 21.92 -10.66 -16.99
CA GLU A 528 23.18 -11.21 -17.51
C GLU A 528 22.95 -12.55 -18.23
N GLN A 529 22.19 -13.45 -17.63
CA GLN A 529 21.82 -14.73 -18.25
C GLN A 529 21.09 -14.55 -19.58
N HIS A 530 20.14 -13.63 -19.63
CA HIS A 530 19.41 -13.33 -20.87
C HIS A 530 20.35 -12.80 -21.96
N LEU A 531 21.19 -11.82 -21.64
CA LEU A 531 22.11 -11.21 -22.59
C LEU A 531 23.15 -12.20 -23.12
N ASN A 532 23.65 -13.11 -22.27
CA ASN A 532 24.54 -14.19 -22.66
C ASN A 532 23.87 -15.19 -23.60
N ASN A 533 22.63 -15.59 -23.29
CA ASN A 533 21.90 -16.61 -24.08
C ASN A 533 21.43 -16.11 -25.44
N THR A 534 21.29 -14.80 -25.63
CA THR A 534 20.69 -14.20 -26.83
C THR A 534 21.68 -13.43 -27.70
N ASN A 535 22.99 -13.47 -27.41
CA ASN A 535 23.98 -12.52 -27.96
C ASN A 535 23.56 -11.05 -27.76
N GLY A 536 22.78 -10.79 -26.71
CA GLY A 536 22.12 -9.52 -26.45
C GLY A 536 23.06 -8.37 -26.13
N TRP A 537 24.32 -8.65 -25.71
CA TRP A 537 25.32 -7.63 -25.42
C TRP A 537 25.56 -6.69 -26.60
N ASN A 538 25.66 -7.25 -27.81
CA ASN A 538 25.84 -6.46 -29.03
C ASN A 538 24.58 -5.61 -29.36
N ALA A 539 23.39 -6.09 -28.99
CA ALA A 539 22.14 -5.39 -29.25
C ALA A 539 21.91 -4.18 -28.33
N ILE A 540 22.45 -4.21 -27.10
CA ILE A 540 22.31 -3.10 -26.12
C ILE A 540 23.49 -2.13 -26.16
N ASN A 541 24.63 -2.54 -26.73
CA ASN A 541 25.79 -1.69 -26.89
C ASN A 541 25.54 -0.67 -28.01
N LYS A 542 25.34 0.59 -27.67
CA LYS A 542 25.12 1.68 -28.62
C LYS A 542 26.31 2.64 -28.62
N PRO A 543 26.65 3.26 -29.77
CA PRO A 543 27.79 4.19 -29.85
C PRO A 543 27.75 5.32 -28.82
N ASN A 544 26.58 5.81 -28.47
CA ASN A 544 26.38 6.91 -27.53
C ASN A 544 26.14 6.47 -26.08
N PHE A 545 26.01 5.15 -25.84
CA PHE A 545 25.78 4.58 -24.51
C PHE A 545 26.31 3.14 -24.49
N PRO A 546 27.63 2.98 -24.36
CA PRO A 546 28.28 1.67 -24.45
C PRO A 546 27.98 0.86 -23.19
N ILE A 547 27.06 -0.09 -23.28
CA ILE A 547 26.75 -1.05 -22.22
C ILE A 547 27.51 -2.34 -22.55
N THR A 548 28.44 -2.70 -21.68
CA THR A 548 29.23 -3.92 -21.76
C THR A 548 28.93 -4.84 -20.57
N GLN A 549 29.36 -6.08 -20.64
CA GLN A 549 29.24 -6.99 -19.51
C GLN A 549 29.94 -6.47 -18.25
N GLU A 550 31.02 -5.69 -18.41
CA GLU A 550 31.77 -5.13 -17.29
C GLU A 550 31.07 -3.96 -16.61
N ASN A 551 30.36 -3.14 -17.37
CA ASN A 551 29.82 -1.88 -16.87
C ASN A 551 28.29 -1.85 -16.66
N PHE A 552 27.54 -2.89 -17.12
CA PHE A 552 26.06 -2.81 -17.08
C PHE A 552 25.51 -2.69 -15.66
N ARG A 553 26.16 -3.34 -14.67
CA ARG A 553 25.73 -3.26 -13.27
C ARG A 553 25.86 -1.85 -12.69
N THR A 554 26.80 -1.04 -13.20
CA THR A 554 26.98 0.36 -12.78
C THR A 554 26.06 1.34 -13.50
N LEU A 555 25.63 0.98 -14.71
CA LEU A 555 24.77 1.83 -15.54
C LEU A 555 23.27 1.65 -15.26
N ILE A 556 22.88 0.48 -14.76
CA ILE A 556 21.48 0.25 -14.34
C ILE A 556 21.30 0.82 -12.92
N PRO A 557 20.34 1.73 -12.72
CA PRO A 557 20.11 2.37 -11.43
C PRO A 557 19.42 1.40 -10.44
N LEU A 558 20.08 0.30 -10.14
CA LEU A 558 19.63 -0.71 -9.20
C LEU A 558 20.78 -1.02 -8.21
N CYS A 559 20.57 -0.66 -6.97
CA CYS A 559 21.50 -0.94 -5.89
C CYS A 559 20.73 -1.11 -4.58
N ASN A 560 21.39 -1.56 -3.53
CA ASN A 560 20.87 -1.56 -2.19
C ASN A 560 21.74 -0.64 -1.32
N LYS A 561 21.16 0.47 -0.87
CA LYS A 561 21.76 1.43 0.07
C LYS A 561 20.96 1.49 1.38
N LEU A 562 20.27 0.40 1.69
CA LEU A 562 19.52 0.26 2.93
C LEU A 562 20.45 0.42 4.14
N GLU A 563 20.04 1.25 5.06
CA GLU A 563 20.68 1.47 6.37
C GLU A 563 19.70 1.08 7.48
N VAL A 564 19.97 -0.01 8.17
CA VAL A 564 19.14 -0.50 9.28
C VAL A 564 19.76 -0.01 10.60
N PRO A 565 18.99 0.51 11.55
CA PRO A 565 17.53 0.70 11.56
C PRO A 565 17.03 2.04 10.99
N ARG A 566 17.89 2.86 10.39
CA ARG A 566 17.51 4.17 9.84
C ARG A 566 16.28 4.09 8.93
N ASN A 567 16.27 3.13 8.00
CA ASN A 567 15.21 2.95 7.03
C ASN A 567 14.05 2.08 7.51
N TYR A 568 13.89 1.90 8.83
CA TYR A 568 12.64 1.40 9.40
C TYR A 568 11.51 2.44 9.36
N THR A 569 11.86 3.70 9.24
CA THR A 569 10.92 4.80 9.11
C THR A 569 11.36 5.75 8.01
N MET A 570 10.43 6.54 7.52
CA MET A 570 10.69 7.66 6.62
C MET A 570 10.79 8.97 7.42
N PRO A 571 11.50 9.97 6.90
CA PRO A 571 11.59 11.26 7.57
C PRO A 571 10.25 11.99 7.57
N ILE A 572 9.95 12.73 8.64
CA ILE A 572 8.82 13.65 8.67
C ILE A 572 9.10 14.79 7.67
N PRO A 573 8.13 15.16 6.80
CA PRO A 573 8.33 16.19 5.79
C PRO A 573 8.74 17.54 6.38
N THR A 574 9.60 18.27 5.68
CA THR A 574 10.06 19.60 6.13
C THR A 574 8.90 20.58 6.30
N THR A 575 7.88 20.51 5.45
CA THR A 575 6.67 21.33 5.54
C THR A 575 5.95 21.13 6.88
N VAL A 576 5.83 19.88 7.32
CA VAL A 576 5.20 19.52 8.59
C VAL A 576 5.99 20.11 9.77
N LEU A 577 7.32 19.99 9.74
CA LEU A 577 8.18 20.53 10.81
C LEU A 577 8.14 22.08 10.87
N SER A 578 7.84 22.73 9.74
CA SER A 578 7.65 24.17 9.70
C SER A 578 6.31 24.61 10.30
N ASP A 579 5.27 23.82 10.13
CA ASP A 579 3.91 24.15 10.56
C ASP A 579 3.63 23.69 12.00
N MET A 580 4.26 22.59 12.45
CA MET A 580 4.10 21.99 13.76
C MET A 580 5.39 22.16 14.58
N LEU A 581 5.52 23.26 15.29
CA LEU A 581 6.77 23.72 15.92
C LEU A 581 7.34 22.76 16.99
N ASN A 582 6.51 21.92 17.59
CA ASN A 582 6.90 21.00 18.66
C ASN A 582 7.07 19.55 18.15
N VAL A 583 6.80 19.29 16.87
CA VAL A 583 7.03 17.98 16.28
C VAL A 583 8.52 17.78 16.01
N LYS A 584 9.06 16.70 16.50
CA LYS A 584 10.46 16.33 16.33
C LYS A 584 10.61 15.37 15.16
N GLN A 585 11.63 15.59 14.34
CA GLN A 585 12.03 14.66 13.30
C GLN A 585 12.30 13.26 13.86
N THR A 586 12.05 12.22 13.07
CA THR A 586 12.42 10.84 13.44
C THR A 586 13.91 10.72 13.77
N GLN A 587 14.24 9.84 14.70
CA GLN A 587 15.58 9.76 15.34
C GLN A 587 16.75 9.81 14.34
N TYR A 588 16.66 9.09 13.22
CA TYR A 588 17.75 8.94 12.26
C TYR A 588 17.81 10.02 11.16
N TYR A 589 16.88 10.98 11.21
CA TYR A 589 16.81 12.10 10.25
C TYR A 589 16.91 13.47 10.94
N ARG A 590 17.24 13.47 12.23
CA ARG A 590 17.49 14.67 13.04
C ARG A 590 18.75 15.40 12.62
#